data_db1e0707e40fef23f8c31a00450140fa
#
_entry.id   db1e0707e40fef23f8c31a00450140fa
#
_cell.length_a   1.000
_cell.length_b   1.000
_cell.length_c   1.000
_cell.angle_alpha   90.00
_cell.angle_beta   90.00
_cell.angle_gamma   90.00
#
_symmetry.space_group_name_H-M   'P 1'
#
loop_
_entity.id
_entity.type
_entity.pdbx_description
1 polymer ?
#
loop_
_entity_poly.entity_id
_entity_poly.type
_entity_poly.pdbx_seq_one_letter_code
_entity_poly.pdbx_strand_id
1 'polypeptide(L)'
;MEGAQGLRLRLVGSWTRVVITAAVVLVLWLAFAWLAATGRLAELRYLNVPVLHPYPPAGYAQNPFNPGDKGDLINVAQAAQVKADLLRDGQVEVAAAASGDPGTLSSALTGRALDKFTALIQQNNSQNVAERTVNHFDSVVTGRMADPNDPNIGWAVKESGTAILSFTSKSDGAAVREERVRFSSTYWLVRVGDRYLIADSLIQTQPIP
;
A
#
# COMPACT_ATOMS: atom_id res chain seq x y z
N MET A 1 29.93 4.47 74.16
CA MET A 1 30.40 5.27 72.98
C MET A 1 30.21 4.57 71.59
N GLU A 2 29.33 3.61 71.48
CA GLU A 2 29.16 2.80 70.24
C GLU A 2 28.08 3.34 69.26
N GLY A 3 27.22 4.28 69.71
CA GLY A 3 26.12 4.77 68.89
C GLY A 3 26.49 5.75 67.77
N ALA A 4 27.62 6.43 67.83
CA ALA A 4 27.99 7.49 66.88
C ALA A 4 28.69 6.99 65.62
N GLN A 5 29.33 5.82 65.66
CA GLN A 5 30.05 5.25 64.53
C GLN A 5 29.09 4.54 63.53
N GLY A 6 28.02 3.93 64.01
CA GLY A 6 27.04 3.29 63.17
C GLY A 6 26.21 4.25 62.29
N LEU A 7 25.98 5.47 62.77
CA LEU A 7 25.25 6.49 62.03
C LEU A 7 26.05 7.07 60.87
N ARG A 8 27.38 7.25 61.08
CA ARG A 8 28.29 7.77 60.01
C ARG A 8 28.47 6.81 58.85
N LEU A 9 28.53 5.49 59.08
CA LEU A 9 28.64 4.50 58.02
C LEU A 9 27.38 4.39 57.18
N ARG A 10 26.19 4.55 57.77
CA ARG A 10 24.92 4.56 57.03
C ARG A 10 24.76 5.82 56.16
N LEU A 11 25.18 6.96 56.60
CA LEU A 11 25.14 8.23 55.87
C LEU A 11 26.10 8.20 54.66
N VAL A 12 27.33 7.70 54.83
CA VAL A 12 28.30 7.58 53.71
C VAL A 12 27.78 6.62 52.65
N GLY A 13 27.16 5.49 53.00
CA GLY A 13 26.57 4.55 52.01
C GLY A 13 25.37 5.13 51.23
N SER A 14 24.59 6.02 51.86
CA SER A 14 23.48 6.70 51.16
C SER A 14 23.97 7.78 50.21
N TRP A 15 24.95 8.58 50.58
CA TRP A 15 25.57 9.56 49.70
C TRP A 15 26.25 8.96 48.48
N THR A 16 26.97 7.84 48.65
CA THR A 16 27.61 7.15 47.54
C THR A 16 26.56 6.67 46.52
N ARG A 17 25.42 6.15 46.98
CA ARG A 17 24.31 5.73 46.08
C ARG A 17 23.71 6.93 45.34
N VAL A 18 23.49 8.06 46.01
CA VAL A 18 22.96 9.27 45.37
C VAL A 18 23.93 9.81 44.31
N VAL A 19 25.25 9.83 44.61
CA VAL A 19 26.25 10.28 43.63
C VAL A 19 26.33 9.34 42.41
N ILE A 20 26.30 8.02 42.62
CA ILE A 20 26.30 7.05 41.52
C ILE A 20 25.04 7.21 40.67
N THR A 21 23.86 7.33 41.28
CA THR A 21 22.61 7.52 40.57
C THR A 21 22.61 8.81 39.74
N ALA A 22 23.10 9.92 40.35
CA ALA A 22 23.21 11.20 39.64
C ALA A 22 24.19 11.13 38.45
N ALA A 23 25.32 10.44 38.63
CA ALA A 23 26.30 10.24 37.55
C ALA A 23 25.71 9.39 36.39
N VAL A 24 25.00 8.33 36.71
CA VAL A 24 24.33 7.50 35.70
C VAL A 24 23.27 8.29 34.92
N VAL A 25 22.44 9.06 35.62
CA VAL A 25 21.43 9.94 35.00
C VAL A 25 22.07 10.95 34.06
N LEU A 26 23.17 11.59 34.53
CA LEU A 26 23.91 12.57 33.73
C LEU A 26 24.51 11.94 32.46
N VAL A 27 25.11 10.74 32.56
CA VAL A 27 25.68 10.03 31.42
C VAL A 27 24.58 9.66 30.40
N LEU A 28 23.44 9.17 30.87
CA LEU A 28 22.30 8.86 30.02
C LEU A 28 21.75 10.13 29.35
N TRP A 29 21.66 11.23 30.06
CA TRP A 29 21.20 12.50 29.51
C TRP A 29 22.17 13.04 28.45
N LEU A 30 23.48 12.99 28.69
CA LEU A 30 24.50 13.39 27.71
C LEU A 30 24.50 12.50 26.47
N ALA A 31 24.34 11.18 26.62
CA ALA A 31 24.20 10.26 25.50
C ALA A 31 22.96 10.56 24.66
N PHE A 32 21.84 10.85 25.33
CA PHE A 32 20.60 11.22 24.63
C PHE A 32 20.74 12.57 23.90
N ALA A 33 21.35 13.58 24.56
CA ALA A 33 21.60 14.88 23.94
C ALA A 33 22.54 14.77 22.72
N TRP A 34 23.56 13.92 22.80
CA TRP A 34 24.47 13.65 21.68
C TRP A 34 23.74 12.95 20.52
N LEU A 35 22.91 11.95 20.79
CA LEU A 35 22.08 11.28 19.78
C LEU A 35 21.10 12.25 19.10
N ALA A 36 20.51 13.18 19.90
CA ALA A 36 19.64 14.22 19.37
C ALA A 36 20.40 15.21 18.46
N ALA A 37 21.57 15.68 18.91
CA ALA A 37 22.39 16.63 18.17
C ALA A 37 22.96 16.06 16.85
N THR A 38 23.24 14.76 16.81
CA THR A 38 23.75 14.07 15.61
C THR A 38 22.67 13.59 14.66
N GLY A 39 21.38 13.80 14.98
CA GLY A 39 20.25 13.32 14.17
C GLY A 39 20.03 11.80 14.23
N ARG A 40 20.87 11.05 14.95
CA ARG A 40 20.79 9.58 15.07
C ARG A 40 19.59 9.08 15.87
N LEU A 41 18.86 9.95 16.54
CA LEU A 41 17.56 9.61 17.13
C LEU A 41 16.59 9.07 16.08
N ALA A 42 16.73 9.49 14.82
CA ALA A 42 15.93 8.96 13.73
C ALA A 42 16.18 7.46 13.47
N GLU A 43 17.38 6.96 13.74
CA GLU A 43 17.72 5.53 13.59
C GLU A 43 17.13 4.69 14.74
N LEU A 44 16.92 5.26 15.92
CA LEU A 44 16.36 4.55 17.09
C LEU A 44 14.89 4.16 16.89
N ARG A 45 14.15 4.82 15.99
CA ARG A 45 12.74 4.45 15.66
C ARG A 45 12.62 3.05 15.07
N TYR A 46 13.72 2.50 14.50
CA TYR A 46 13.75 1.13 13.98
C TYR A 46 14.03 0.08 15.06
N LEU A 47 14.43 0.50 16.27
CA LEU A 47 14.75 -0.42 17.36
C LEU A 47 13.53 -1.00 18.08
N ASN A 48 12.31 -0.70 17.61
CA ASN A 48 11.05 -1.20 18.17
C ASN A 48 10.96 -1.05 19.71
N VAL A 49 11.49 0.08 20.23
CA VAL A 49 11.43 0.40 21.66
C VAL A 49 10.07 1.06 21.92
N PRO A 50 9.12 0.43 22.61
CA PRO A 50 7.73 0.90 22.72
C PRO A 50 7.56 2.26 23.37
N VAL A 51 8.58 2.70 24.12
CA VAL A 51 8.55 3.93 24.93
C VAL A 51 8.98 5.17 24.13
N LEU A 52 9.77 5.01 23.04
CA LEU A 52 10.34 6.14 22.32
C LEU A 52 9.60 6.44 20.99
N HIS A 53 9.27 5.42 20.24
CA HIS A 53 8.47 5.57 19.01
C HIS A 53 7.69 4.29 18.75
N PRO A 54 6.35 4.34 18.66
CA PRO A 54 5.57 3.20 18.20
C PRO A 54 6.00 2.84 16.77
N TYR A 55 6.20 1.54 16.55
CA TYR A 55 6.46 1.01 15.21
C TYR A 55 5.18 0.35 14.67
N PRO A 56 4.74 0.64 13.46
CA PRO A 56 5.25 1.68 12.54
C PRO A 56 4.97 3.11 13.03
N PRO A 57 5.71 4.13 12.56
CA PRO A 57 5.43 5.53 12.89
C PRO A 57 4.00 5.93 12.51
N ALA A 58 3.45 6.97 13.17
CA ALA A 58 2.12 7.48 12.86
C ALA A 58 2.00 7.83 11.36
N GLY A 59 0.92 7.39 10.72
CA GLY A 59 0.68 7.58 9.27
C GLY A 59 1.38 6.57 8.35
N TYR A 60 2.09 5.59 8.92
CA TYR A 60 2.72 4.50 8.15
C TYR A 60 2.19 3.14 8.60
N ALA A 61 2.21 2.18 7.68
CA ALA A 61 1.90 0.78 7.92
C ALA A 61 2.96 -0.12 7.29
N GLN A 62 3.03 -1.36 7.74
CA GLN A 62 3.84 -2.39 7.09
C GLN A 62 3.35 -2.61 5.65
N ASN A 63 4.27 -2.72 4.69
CA ASN A 63 3.92 -3.07 3.32
C ASN A 63 3.32 -4.49 3.26
N PRO A 64 2.06 -4.65 2.84
CA PRO A 64 1.41 -5.96 2.84
C PRO A 64 1.99 -6.95 1.81
N PHE A 65 2.76 -6.45 0.83
CA PHE A 65 3.43 -7.30 -0.16
C PHE A 65 4.81 -7.77 0.28
N ASN A 66 5.33 -7.19 1.37
CA ASN A 66 6.61 -7.57 1.98
C ASN A 66 6.53 -7.56 3.53
N PRO A 67 5.69 -8.41 4.13
CA PRO A 67 5.44 -8.38 5.58
C PRO A 67 6.63 -8.79 6.43
N GLY A 68 7.66 -9.41 5.83
CA GLY A 68 8.89 -9.82 6.52
C GLY A 68 9.91 -8.69 6.70
N ASP A 69 9.84 -7.64 5.91
CA ASP A 69 10.76 -6.51 5.97
C ASP A 69 10.17 -5.35 6.79
N LYS A 70 10.59 -5.25 8.05
CA LYS A 70 10.14 -4.17 8.94
C LYS A 70 10.52 -2.77 8.44
N GLY A 71 11.54 -2.64 7.57
CA GLY A 71 11.95 -1.39 6.97
C GLY A 71 11.05 -0.94 5.81
N ASP A 72 10.32 -1.86 5.19
CA ASP A 72 9.46 -1.58 4.06
C ASP A 72 8.07 -1.09 4.52
N LEU A 73 7.98 0.21 4.74
CA LEU A 73 6.77 0.88 5.20
C LEU A 73 6.08 1.66 4.07
N ILE A 74 4.76 1.66 4.11
CA ILE A 74 3.91 2.44 3.20
C ILE A 74 3.23 3.59 3.96
N ASN A 75 3.11 4.74 3.32
CA ASN A 75 2.28 5.84 3.81
C ASN A 75 0.79 5.48 3.65
N VAL A 76 0.04 5.46 4.75
CA VAL A 76 -1.37 5.03 4.78
C VAL A 76 -2.28 5.94 3.95
N ALA A 77 -2.07 7.27 4.01
CA ALA A 77 -2.86 8.22 3.24
C ALA A 77 -2.62 8.05 1.74
N GLN A 78 -1.36 7.82 1.34
CA GLN A 78 -1.00 7.59 -0.04
C GLN A 78 -1.56 6.25 -0.57
N ALA A 79 -1.51 5.18 0.23
CA ALA A 79 -2.13 3.90 -0.11
C ALA A 79 -3.66 4.02 -0.28
N ALA A 80 -4.32 4.81 0.56
CA ALA A 80 -5.75 5.09 0.45
C ALA A 80 -6.08 5.86 -0.85
N GLN A 81 -5.25 6.85 -1.23
CA GLN A 81 -5.38 7.56 -2.49
C GLN A 81 -5.21 6.63 -3.68
N VAL A 82 -4.16 5.80 -3.71
CA VAL A 82 -3.93 4.80 -4.77
C VAL A 82 -5.15 3.90 -4.95
N LYS A 83 -5.73 3.40 -3.85
CA LYS A 83 -6.94 2.58 -3.88
C LYS A 83 -8.15 3.35 -4.44
N ALA A 84 -8.36 4.58 -4.01
CA ALA A 84 -9.48 5.41 -4.46
C ALA A 84 -9.37 5.73 -5.96
N ASP A 85 -8.16 6.06 -6.44
CA ASP A 85 -7.90 6.32 -7.85
C ASP A 85 -8.14 5.06 -8.69
N LEU A 86 -7.66 3.86 -8.25
CA LEU A 86 -7.94 2.59 -8.94
C LEU A 86 -9.45 2.33 -9.09
N LEU A 87 -10.24 2.52 -8.02
CA LEU A 87 -11.69 2.30 -8.08
C LEU A 87 -12.37 3.24 -9.08
N ARG A 88 -11.91 4.49 -9.17
CA ARG A 88 -12.39 5.47 -10.16
C ARG A 88 -11.98 5.09 -11.58
N ASP A 89 -10.73 4.66 -11.75
CA ASP A 89 -10.20 4.26 -13.05
C ASP A 89 -10.93 3.00 -13.58
N GLY A 90 -11.23 2.04 -12.70
CA GLY A 90 -12.05 0.88 -13.04
C GLY A 90 -13.48 1.22 -13.51
N GLN A 91 -14.06 2.32 -12.99
CA GLN A 91 -15.36 2.81 -13.51
C GLN A 91 -15.24 3.32 -14.95
N VAL A 92 -14.12 3.99 -15.28
CA VAL A 92 -13.86 4.44 -16.66
C VAL A 92 -13.67 3.25 -17.59
N GLU A 93 -12.94 2.21 -17.17
CA GLU A 93 -12.75 0.97 -17.94
C GLU A 93 -14.08 0.29 -18.24
N VAL A 94 -14.92 0.10 -17.22
CA VAL A 94 -16.25 -0.52 -17.38
C VAL A 94 -17.14 0.31 -18.30
N ALA A 95 -17.12 1.63 -18.19
CA ALA A 95 -17.90 2.51 -19.06
C ALA A 95 -17.42 2.46 -20.52
N ALA A 96 -16.09 2.45 -20.73
CA ALA A 96 -15.50 2.34 -22.06
C ALA A 96 -15.80 0.99 -22.72
N ALA A 97 -15.73 -0.12 -21.97
CA ALA A 97 -16.08 -1.46 -22.46
C ALA A 97 -17.57 -1.56 -22.84
N ALA A 98 -18.45 -1.00 -22.01
CA ALA A 98 -19.89 -1.02 -22.25
C ALA A 98 -20.29 -0.16 -23.46
N SER A 99 -19.67 1.02 -23.65
CA SER A 99 -19.93 1.88 -24.80
C SER A 99 -19.22 1.42 -26.08
N GLY A 100 -18.11 0.66 -25.93
CA GLY A 100 -17.19 0.32 -27.01
C GLY A 100 -16.36 1.50 -27.50
N ASP A 101 -16.24 2.57 -26.71
CA ASP A 101 -15.42 3.74 -27.01
C ASP A 101 -14.15 3.74 -26.15
N PRO A 102 -12.96 3.47 -26.73
CA PRO A 102 -11.71 3.52 -25.99
C PRO A 102 -11.19 4.95 -25.72
N GLY A 103 -11.83 5.98 -26.31
CA GLY A 103 -11.33 7.37 -26.26
C GLY A 103 -11.21 7.94 -24.84
N THR A 104 -12.05 7.45 -23.91
CA THR A 104 -12.05 7.92 -22.51
C THR A 104 -10.97 7.25 -21.65
N LEU A 105 -10.38 6.13 -22.10
CA LEU A 105 -9.43 5.33 -21.31
C LEU A 105 -8.18 6.12 -20.89
N SER A 106 -7.70 7.07 -21.70
CA SER A 106 -6.51 7.87 -21.38
C SER A 106 -6.67 8.75 -20.14
N SER A 107 -7.88 8.94 -19.66
CA SER A 107 -8.16 9.64 -18.39
C SER A 107 -7.94 8.78 -17.13
N ALA A 108 -7.83 7.45 -17.30
CA ALA A 108 -7.71 6.45 -16.25
C ALA A 108 -6.48 5.54 -16.41
N LEU A 109 -6.06 5.31 -17.64
CA LEU A 109 -5.02 4.37 -18.00
C LEU A 109 -3.86 5.07 -18.70
N THR A 110 -2.67 4.49 -18.58
CA THR A 110 -1.49 4.93 -19.31
C THR A 110 -0.62 3.71 -19.68
N GLY A 111 0.38 3.90 -20.52
CA GLY A 111 1.33 2.86 -20.89
C GLY A 111 0.67 1.56 -21.37
N ARG A 112 1.16 0.44 -20.85
CA ARG A 112 0.71 -0.90 -21.29
C ARG A 112 -0.75 -1.21 -20.95
N ALA A 113 -1.28 -0.65 -19.86
CA ALA A 113 -2.68 -0.84 -19.52
C ALA A 113 -3.57 -0.20 -20.57
N LEU A 114 -3.28 1.02 -21.00
CA LEU A 114 -4.03 1.71 -22.04
C LEU A 114 -4.04 0.91 -23.35
N ASP A 115 -2.88 0.38 -23.76
CA ASP A 115 -2.78 -0.43 -24.98
C ASP A 115 -3.62 -1.71 -24.89
N LYS A 116 -3.51 -2.45 -23.78
CA LYS A 116 -4.24 -3.70 -23.54
C LYS A 116 -5.76 -3.50 -23.57
N PHE A 117 -6.26 -2.51 -22.81
CA PHE A 117 -7.70 -2.26 -22.73
C PHE A 117 -8.26 -1.67 -24.02
N THR A 118 -7.48 -0.83 -24.72
CA THR A 118 -7.86 -0.36 -26.06
C THR A 118 -8.02 -1.53 -27.04
N ALA A 119 -7.05 -2.45 -27.06
CA ALA A 119 -7.11 -3.63 -27.91
C ALA A 119 -8.30 -4.54 -27.57
N LEU A 120 -8.60 -4.73 -26.27
CA LEU A 120 -9.77 -5.51 -25.83
C LEU A 120 -11.09 -4.90 -26.34
N ILE A 121 -11.27 -3.60 -26.19
CA ILE A 121 -12.46 -2.90 -26.68
C ILE A 121 -12.57 -2.99 -28.21
N GLN A 122 -11.48 -2.83 -28.94
CA GLN A 122 -11.45 -2.98 -30.40
C GLN A 122 -11.80 -4.41 -30.82
N GLN A 123 -11.31 -5.42 -30.09
CA GLN A 123 -11.68 -6.82 -30.32
C GLN A 123 -13.19 -7.04 -30.12
N ASN A 124 -13.76 -6.57 -29.01
CA ASN A 124 -15.19 -6.66 -28.73
C ASN A 124 -16.00 -5.94 -29.83
N ASN A 125 -15.54 -4.76 -30.27
CA ASN A 125 -16.16 -4.01 -31.37
C ASN A 125 -16.16 -4.82 -32.69
N SER A 126 -15.05 -5.49 -33.02
CA SER A 126 -14.96 -6.31 -34.25
C SER A 126 -15.92 -7.51 -34.21
N GLN A 127 -16.26 -7.98 -33.01
CA GLN A 127 -17.24 -9.05 -32.78
C GLN A 127 -18.67 -8.53 -32.64
N ASN A 128 -18.89 -7.22 -32.76
CA ASN A 128 -20.18 -6.55 -32.57
C ASN A 128 -20.77 -6.77 -31.15
N VAL A 129 -19.94 -6.88 -30.13
CA VAL A 129 -20.39 -7.07 -28.76
C VAL A 129 -19.98 -5.91 -27.86
N ALA A 130 -20.83 -5.60 -26.88
CA ALA A 130 -20.52 -4.75 -25.73
C ALA A 130 -20.37 -5.63 -24.49
N GLU A 131 -19.36 -5.34 -23.69
CA GLU A 131 -19.08 -6.05 -22.45
C GLU A 131 -19.50 -5.23 -21.24
N ARG A 132 -20.18 -5.87 -20.30
CA ARG A 132 -20.49 -5.33 -18.99
C ARG A 132 -19.97 -6.27 -17.93
N THR A 133 -19.14 -5.74 -17.02
CA THR A 133 -18.58 -6.49 -15.91
C THR A 133 -19.20 -6.03 -14.59
N VAL A 134 -19.59 -7.00 -13.76
CA VAL A 134 -20.03 -6.77 -12.38
C VAL A 134 -19.10 -7.56 -11.47
N ASN A 135 -18.29 -6.85 -10.66
CA ASN A 135 -17.32 -7.44 -9.75
C ASN A 135 -17.88 -7.55 -8.33
N HIS A 136 -17.57 -8.68 -7.68
CA HIS A 136 -17.67 -8.86 -6.25
C HIS A 136 -16.28 -9.15 -5.69
N PHE A 137 -15.76 -8.23 -4.87
CA PHE A 137 -14.41 -8.31 -4.34
C PHE A 137 -14.39 -9.07 -3.01
N ASP A 138 -13.54 -10.09 -2.94
CA ASP A 138 -13.22 -10.81 -1.69
C ASP A 138 -12.06 -10.13 -0.96
N SER A 139 -11.11 -9.57 -1.72
CA SER A 139 -9.94 -8.91 -1.18
C SER A 139 -9.46 -7.79 -2.09
N VAL A 140 -9.05 -6.67 -1.48
CA VAL A 140 -8.37 -5.54 -2.15
C VAL A 140 -7.21 -5.09 -1.26
N VAL A 141 -5.98 -5.31 -1.71
CA VAL A 141 -4.76 -5.02 -0.95
C VAL A 141 -3.89 -4.04 -1.72
N THR A 142 -3.58 -2.90 -1.10
CA THR A 142 -2.74 -1.84 -1.69
C THR A 142 -1.39 -1.81 -0.99
N GLY A 143 -0.31 -1.71 -1.75
CA GLY A 143 1.04 -1.66 -1.20
C GLY A 143 2.09 -1.25 -2.23
N ARG A 144 3.36 -1.34 -1.81
CA ARG A 144 4.52 -1.09 -2.69
C ARG A 144 4.96 -2.41 -3.31
N MET A 145 4.97 -2.45 -4.64
CA MET A 145 5.47 -3.59 -5.42
C MET A 145 5.88 -3.08 -6.81
N ALA A 146 7.13 -3.32 -7.18
CA ALA A 146 7.63 -2.93 -8.50
C ALA A 146 6.89 -3.68 -9.61
N ASP A 147 6.61 -2.96 -10.70
CA ASP A 147 6.13 -3.58 -11.93
C ASP A 147 7.28 -4.38 -12.57
N PRO A 148 7.07 -5.66 -12.94
CA PRO A 148 8.09 -6.46 -13.63
C PRO A 148 8.57 -5.85 -14.94
N ASN A 149 7.77 -5.01 -15.57
CA ASN A 149 8.07 -4.40 -16.86
C ASN A 149 8.61 -2.97 -16.76
N ASP A 150 8.36 -2.29 -15.63
CA ASP A 150 8.91 -0.96 -15.32
C ASP A 150 9.16 -0.83 -13.81
N PRO A 151 10.40 -1.08 -13.35
CA PRO A 151 10.72 -1.04 -11.93
C PRO A 151 10.57 0.35 -11.27
N ASN A 152 10.40 1.42 -12.06
CA ASN A 152 10.12 2.76 -11.53
C ASN A 152 8.67 2.90 -11.05
N ILE A 153 7.76 2.03 -11.50
CA ILE A 153 6.40 1.95 -11.03
C ILE A 153 6.39 1.12 -9.76
N GLY A 154 6.11 1.75 -8.62
CA GLY A 154 6.28 1.14 -7.30
C GLY A 154 5.00 1.02 -6.47
N TRP A 155 3.82 1.41 -6.97
CA TRP A 155 2.54 1.19 -6.32
C TRP A 155 1.75 0.12 -7.03
N ALA A 156 1.18 -0.80 -6.24
CA ALA A 156 0.32 -1.85 -6.78
C ALA A 156 -0.91 -2.07 -5.90
N VAL A 157 -1.98 -2.54 -6.55
CA VAL A 157 -3.18 -3.05 -5.89
C VAL A 157 -3.44 -4.45 -6.40
N LYS A 158 -3.56 -5.39 -5.45
CA LYS A 158 -4.03 -6.75 -5.74
C LYS A 158 -5.49 -6.89 -5.36
N GLU A 159 -6.25 -7.43 -6.27
CA GLU A 159 -7.67 -7.72 -6.09
C GLU A 159 -7.94 -9.18 -6.36
N SER A 160 -8.88 -9.75 -5.64
CA SER A 160 -9.43 -11.06 -5.94
C SER A 160 -10.92 -11.09 -5.66
N GLY A 161 -11.64 -11.94 -6.36
CA GLY A 161 -13.08 -12.03 -6.21
C GLY A 161 -13.74 -12.86 -7.29
N THR A 162 -15.02 -12.58 -7.49
CA THR A 162 -15.83 -13.16 -8.57
C THR A 162 -16.39 -12.07 -9.46
N ALA A 163 -16.54 -12.35 -10.74
CA ALA A 163 -17.11 -11.41 -11.69
C ALA A 163 -18.18 -12.11 -12.56
N ILE A 164 -19.17 -11.33 -12.96
CA ILE A 164 -20.13 -11.68 -14.00
C ILE A 164 -19.81 -10.82 -15.21
N LEU A 165 -19.43 -11.46 -16.31
CA LEU A 165 -19.16 -10.86 -17.60
C LEU A 165 -20.38 -11.07 -18.48
N SER A 166 -21.09 -10.02 -18.83
CA SER A 166 -22.27 -10.08 -19.70
C SER A 166 -21.92 -9.43 -21.03
N PHE A 167 -22.12 -10.17 -22.11
CA PHE A 167 -21.87 -9.74 -23.48
C PHE A 167 -23.19 -9.55 -24.19
N THR A 168 -23.42 -8.38 -24.78
CA THR A 168 -24.63 -8.06 -25.54
C THR A 168 -24.25 -7.64 -26.95
N SER A 169 -25.10 -8.00 -27.92
CA SER A 169 -24.96 -7.53 -29.30
C SER A 169 -25.19 -6.03 -29.37
N LYS A 170 -24.32 -5.32 -30.06
CA LYS A 170 -24.43 -3.85 -30.24
C LYS A 170 -25.56 -3.47 -31.22
N SER A 171 -25.96 -4.38 -32.13
CA SER A 171 -26.95 -4.09 -33.14
C SER A 171 -28.39 -4.12 -32.63
N ASP A 172 -28.71 -4.98 -31.67
CA ASP A 172 -30.07 -5.22 -31.19
C ASP A 172 -30.18 -5.33 -29.66
N GLY A 173 -29.07 -5.25 -28.93
CA GLY A 173 -29.03 -5.36 -27.49
C GLY A 173 -29.28 -6.77 -26.94
N ALA A 174 -29.38 -7.79 -27.84
CA ALA A 174 -29.63 -9.15 -27.40
C ALA A 174 -28.46 -9.70 -26.58
N ALA A 175 -28.78 -10.51 -25.55
CA ALA A 175 -27.75 -11.22 -24.78
C ALA A 175 -27.07 -12.25 -25.68
N VAL A 176 -25.72 -12.16 -25.76
CA VAL A 176 -24.87 -13.08 -26.50
C VAL A 176 -24.38 -14.22 -25.64
N ARG A 177 -23.81 -13.85 -24.46
CA ARG A 177 -23.30 -14.78 -23.45
C ARG A 177 -23.19 -14.13 -22.10
N GLU A 178 -23.18 -14.95 -21.06
CA GLU A 178 -22.82 -14.58 -19.71
C GLU A 178 -21.79 -15.57 -19.18
N GLU A 179 -20.75 -15.06 -18.54
CA GLU A 179 -19.71 -15.89 -17.95
C GLU A 179 -19.55 -15.49 -16.48
N ARG A 180 -19.43 -16.50 -15.61
CA ARG A 180 -19.04 -16.30 -14.22
C ARG A 180 -17.60 -16.73 -14.05
N VAL A 181 -16.79 -15.85 -13.50
CA VAL A 181 -15.37 -16.11 -13.34
C VAL A 181 -14.91 -15.77 -11.93
N ARG A 182 -13.95 -16.52 -11.43
CA ARG A 182 -13.10 -16.07 -10.34
C ARG A 182 -11.93 -15.31 -10.95
N PHE A 183 -11.60 -14.18 -10.38
CA PHE A 183 -10.47 -13.39 -10.85
C PHE A 183 -9.45 -13.13 -9.75
N SER A 184 -8.20 -12.95 -10.18
CA SER A 184 -7.10 -12.38 -9.40
C SER A 184 -6.40 -11.39 -10.29
N SER A 185 -6.34 -10.14 -9.87
CA SER A 185 -5.76 -9.04 -10.63
C SER A 185 -4.68 -8.36 -9.84
N THR A 186 -3.64 -7.90 -10.53
CA THR A 186 -2.65 -6.98 -10.02
C THR A 186 -2.59 -5.79 -10.95
N TYR A 187 -2.81 -4.61 -10.41
CA TYR A 187 -2.69 -3.34 -11.12
C TYR A 187 -1.48 -2.59 -10.58
N TRP A 188 -0.64 -2.10 -11.48
CA TRP A 188 0.47 -1.21 -11.16
C TRP A 188 0.11 0.20 -11.53
N LEU A 189 0.27 1.13 -10.59
CA LEU A 189 -0.15 2.51 -10.75
C LEU A 189 1.05 3.47 -10.72
N VAL A 190 1.01 4.45 -11.61
CA VAL A 190 1.98 5.54 -11.70
C VAL A 190 1.32 6.86 -11.39
N ARG A 191 2.04 7.75 -10.72
CA ARG A 191 1.54 9.08 -10.41
C ARG A 191 1.62 10.00 -11.65
N VAL A 192 0.48 10.57 -12.04
CA VAL A 192 0.36 11.55 -13.12
C VAL A 192 -0.34 12.78 -12.55
N GLY A 193 0.41 13.87 -12.37
CA GLY A 193 -0.10 15.05 -11.67
C GLY A 193 -0.43 14.77 -10.20
N ASP A 194 -1.68 14.95 -9.84
CA ASP A 194 -2.22 14.73 -8.48
C ASP A 194 -2.89 13.37 -8.29
N ARG A 195 -2.96 12.54 -9.33
CA ARG A 195 -3.63 11.23 -9.36
C ARG A 195 -2.68 10.08 -9.66
N TYR A 196 -3.16 8.88 -9.36
CA TYR A 196 -2.56 7.63 -9.79
C TYR A 196 -3.40 7.03 -10.93
N LEU A 197 -2.74 6.71 -12.06
CA LEU A 197 -3.34 6.04 -13.22
C LEU A 197 -2.81 4.62 -13.31
N ILE A 198 -3.61 3.70 -13.82
CA ILE A 198 -3.19 2.32 -14.09
C ILE A 198 -2.20 2.33 -15.25
N ALA A 199 -0.96 1.87 -15.00
CA ALA A 199 0.12 1.82 -15.99
C ALA A 199 0.30 0.43 -16.59
N ASP A 200 0.11 -0.62 -15.80
CA ASP A 200 0.09 -2.01 -16.25
C ASP A 200 -0.88 -2.84 -15.42
N SER A 201 -1.28 -3.98 -15.94
CA SER A 201 -2.18 -4.91 -15.28
C SER A 201 -1.85 -6.36 -15.64
N LEU A 202 -2.03 -7.24 -14.65
CA LEU A 202 -2.04 -8.69 -14.82
C LEU A 202 -3.38 -9.20 -14.29
N ILE A 203 -4.22 -9.70 -15.16
CA ILE A 203 -5.54 -10.22 -14.83
C ILE A 203 -5.57 -11.71 -15.16
N GLN A 204 -5.91 -12.52 -14.19
CA GLN A 204 -6.08 -13.96 -14.31
C GLN A 204 -7.53 -14.31 -14.00
N THR A 205 -8.18 -15.05 -14.87
CA THR A 205 -9.56 -15.49 -14.70
C THR A 205 -9.67 -16.99 -14.78
N GLN A 206 -10.59 -17.58 -14.01
CA GLN A 206 -10.95 -18.99 -14.04
C GLN A 206 -12.47 -19.09 -14.11
N PRO A 207 -13.04 -19.82 -15.08
CA PRO A 207 -14.48 -20.05 -15.14
C PRO A 207 -15.00 -20.71 -13.87
N ILE A 208 -16.17 -20.29 -13.43
CA ILE A 208 -16.93 -20.95 -12.36
C ILE A 208 -18.04 -21.74 -13.04
N PRO A 209 -18.13 -23.06 -12.79
CA PRO A 209 -19.18 -23.89 -13.36
C PRO A 209 -20.59 -23.48 -12.93
#